data_8883d45291a84cedcc9c9d02db4d08eb
#
_entry.id   8883d45291a84cedcc9c9d02db4d08eb
#
_cell.length_a   1.000
_cell.length_b   1.000
_cell.length_c   1.000
_cell.angle_alpha   90.00
_cell.angle_beta   90.00
_cell.angle_gamma   90.00
#
_symmetry.space_group_name_H-M   'P 1'
#
loop_
_entity.id
_entity.type
_entity.pdbx_description
1 polymer ?
#
loop_
_entity_poly.entity_id
_entity_poly.type
_entity_poly.pdbx_seq_one_letter_code
_entity_poly.pdbx_strand_id
1 'polypeptide(L)'
;MAEDNGIRCIPHGWNTAVGLAADLHLASASRNTDMVEYLTGYPFVDDIAENKRELDDSGMLVVPNGPGLGISLNLDTVRKHTGQRFGSP
;
A
#
# COMPACT_ATOMS: atom_id res chain seq x y z
N MET A 1 2.82 19.81 -9.08
CA MET A 1 2.12 21.02 -8.57
C MET A 1 2.46 21.33 -7.12
N ALA A 2 2.21 20.43 -6.16
CA ALA A 2 2.55 20.69 -4.75
C ALA A 2 4.06 20.90 -4.55
N GLU A 3 4.89 20.08 -5.15
CA GLU A 3 6.34 20.19 -5.08
C GLU A 3 6.84 21.55 -5.58
N ASP A 4 6.28 22.03 -6.70
CA ASP A 4 6.67 23.31 -7.29
C ASP A 4 6.34 24.51 -6.38
N ASN A 5 5.44 24.32 -5.44
CA ASN A 5 5.00 25.33 -4.50
C ASN A 5 5.50 25.10 -3.07
N GLY A 6 6.44 24.18 -2.88
CA GLY A 6 6.99 23.87 -1.57
C GLY A 6 5.98 23.27 -0.60
N ILE A 7 4.93 22.65 -1.12
CA ILE A 7 3.86 22.04 -0.32
C ILE A 7 4.14 20.56 -0.19
N ARG A 8 4.10 20.05 1.05
CA ARG A 8 4.25 18.66 1.36
C ARG A 8 3.06 17.85 0.84
N CYS A 9 3.31 16.70 0.26
CA CYS A 9 2.28 15.79 -0.24
C CYS A 9 2.30 14.51 0.57
N ILE A 10 1.18 14.18 1.21
CA ILE A 10 1.01 12.92 1.93
C ILE A 10 -0.18 12.19 1.30
N PRO A 11 0.04 11.08 0.58
CA PRO A 11 -1.05 10.37 -0.08
C PRO A 11 -2.07 9.86 0.92
N HIS A 12 -3.35 9.98 0.59
CA HIS A 12 -4.42 9.37 1.38
C HIS A 12 -4.35 7.85 1.22
N GLY A 13 -4.26 7.13 2.34
CA GLY A 13 -4.04 5.69 2.35
C GLY A 13 -5.07 4.90 3.13
N TRP A 14 -6.31 4.88 2.71
CA TRP A 14 -7.34 4.00 3.25
C TRP A 14 -7.66 2.91 2.23
N ASN A 15 -6.64 2.09 1.92
CA ASN A 15 -6.67 1.12 0.83
C ASN A 15 -6.25 -0.27 1.33
N THR A 16 -6.21 -1.23 0.40
CA THR A 16 -5.65 -2.56 0.65
C THR A 16 -4.12 -2.51 0.65
N ALA A 17 -3.48 -3.67 0.88
CA ALA A 17 -2.03 -3.80 0.75
C ALA A 17 -1.52 -3.39 -0.64
N VAL A 18 -2.32 -3.56 -1.68
CA VAL A 18 -1.98 -3.14 -3.05
C VAL A 18 -1.87 -1.63 -3.13
N GLY A 19 -2.87 -0.92 -2.59
CA GLY A 19 -2.86 0.55 -2.55
C GLY A 19 -1.70 1.09 -1.71
N LEU A 20 -1.41 0.47 -0.57
CA LEU A 20 -0.26 0.85 0.25
C LEU A 20 1.07 0.70 -0.53
N ALA A 21 1.24 -0.41 -1.24
CA ALA A 21 2.44 -0.61 -2.06
C ALA A 21 2.57 0.47 -3.14
N ALA A 22 1.48 0.83 -3.78
CA ALA A 22 1.47 1.91 -4.77
C ALA A 22 1.86 3.25 -4.15
N ASP A 23 1.31 3.59 -2.97
CA ASP A 23 1.62 4.82 -2.25
C ASP A 23 3.09 4.88 -1.84
N LEU A 24 3.68 3.76 -1.43
CA LEU A 24 5.11 3.68 -1.09
C LEU A 24 5.99 3.98 -2.30
N HIS A 25 5.64 3.47 -3.49
CA HIS A 25 6.38 3.77 -4.71
C HIS A 25 6.24 5.24 -5.10
N LEU A 26 5.03 5.80 -5.01
CA LEU A 26 4.82 7.22 -5.24
C LEU A 26 5.63 8.08 -4.28
N ALA A 27 5.60 7.77 -3.01
CA ALA A 27 6.35 8.49 -1.98
C ALA A 27 7.86 8.45 -2.24
N SER A 28 8.38 7.29 -2.62
CA SER A 28 9.81 7.14 -2.88
C SER A 28 10.30 7.94 -4.09
N ALA A 29 9.42 8.22 -5.04
CA ALA A 29 9.74 8.99 -6.24
C ALA A 29 9.50 10.49 -6.08
N SER A 30 8.84 10.92 -5.01
CA SER A 30 8.44 12.32 -4.80
C SER A 30 9.34 12.98 -3.77
N ARG A 31 9.89 14.16 -4.11
CA ARG A 31 10.79 14.91 -3.22
C ARG A 31 10.06 15.53 -2.03
N ASN A 32 8.77 15.80 -2.18
CA ASN A 32 7.94 16.44 -1.17
C ASN A 32 7.06 15.48 -0.38
N THR A 33 7.31 14.18 -0.49
CA THR A 33 6.56 13.13 0.21
C THR A 33 7.52 12.35 1.12
N ASP A 34 7.37 12.50 2.41
CA ASP A 34 8.24 11.90 3.42
C ASP A 34 7.51 10.94 4.34
N MET A 35 6.21 10.78 4.17
CA MET A 35 5.42 9.79 4.89
C MET A 35 4.20 9.37 4.08
N VAL A 36 3.66 8.21 4.43
CA VAL A 36 2.40 7.69 3.89
C VAL A 36 1.44 7.39 5.03
N GLU A 37 0.15 7.41 4.75
CA GLU A 37 -0.83 6.91 5.69
C GLU A 37 -0.75 5.38 5.72
N TYR A 38 -0.55 4.82 6.90
CA TYR A 38 -0.40 3.38 7.11
C TYR A 38 -1.55 2.85 7.96
N LEU A 39 -2.55 2.32 7.29
CA LEU A 39 -3.68 1.67 7.95
C LEU A 39 -3.27 0.28 8.41
N THR A 40 -3.49 -0.02 9.68
CA THR A 40 -3.17 -1.33 10.28
C THR A 40 -4.38 -1.94 10.97
N GLY A 41 -4.29 -3.23 11.28
CA GLY A 41 -5.33 -3.93 12.03
C GLY A 41 -6.50 -4.41 11.21
N TYR A 42 -6.39 -4.39 9.89
CA TYR A 42 -7.44 -4.85 8.98
C TYR A 42 -6.90 -5.96 8.08
N PRO A 43 -7.61 -7.10 7.96
CA PRO A 43 -7.14 -8.21 7.13
C PRO A 43 -6.93 -7.86 5.66
N PHE A 44 -7.75 -6.96 5.10
CA PHE A 44 -7.59 -6.52 3.71
C PHE A 44 -6.33 -5.68 3.48
N VAL A 45 -5.70 -5.18 4.53
CA VAL A 45 -4.40 -4.51 4.47
C VAL A 45 -3.30 -5.48 4.83
N ASP A 46 -3.46 -6.16 5.99
CA ASP A 46 -2.38 -6.96 6.58
C ASP A 46 -2.18 -8.31 5.89
N ASP A 47 -3.25 -8.94 5.40
CA ASP A 47 -3.23 -10.34 4.96
C ASP A 47 -3.40 -10.53 3.45
N ILE A 48 -3.68 -9.48 2.69
CA ILE A 48 -3.88 -9.56 1.24
C ILE A 48 -2.57 -9.88 0.50
N ALA A 49 -1.45 -9.40 1.00
CA ALA A 49 -0.14 -9.67 0.43
C ALA A 49 0.58 -10.77 1.22
N GLU A 50 1.29 -11.64 0.51
CA GLU A 50 2.11 -12.68 1.14
C GLU A 50 3.26 -12.08 1.94
N ASN A 51 3.86 -11.00 1.40
CA ASN A 51 4.94 -10.26 2.05
C ASN A 51 4.39 -9.00 2.70
N LYS A 52 3.98 -9.14 3.93
CA LYS A 52 3.41 -8.09 4.76
C LYS A 52 4.32 -6.88 4.90
N ARG A 53 3.75 -5.69 4.85
CA ARG A 53 4.48 -4.46 5.16
C ARG A 53 4.46 -4.23 6.67
N GLU A 54 5.62 -4.05 7.25
CA GLU A 54 5.77 -3.78 8.68
C GLU A 54 6.73 -2.62 8.89
N LEU A 55 6.50 -1.85 9.95
CA LEU A 55 7.42 -0.80 10.34
C LEU A 55 8.71 -1.43 10.86
N ASP A 56 9.84 -0.86 10.46
CA ASP A 56 11.13 -1.20 11.05
C ASP A 56 11.30 -0.53 12.42
N ASP A 57 12.44 -0.78 13.09
CA ASP A 57 12.72 -0.23 14.43
C ASP A 57 12.77 1.31 14.44
N SER A 58 12.96 1.93 13.30
CA SER A 58 12.96 3.39 13.15
C SER A 58 11.58 3.96 12.80
N GLY A 59 10.54 3.13 12.72
CA GLY A 59 9.21 3.55 12.33
C GLY A 59 9.06 3.80 10.82
N MET A 60 9.90 3.19 10.01
CA MET A 60 9.91 3.35 8.55
C MET A 60 9.33 2.13 7.86
N LEU A 61 8.64 2.34 6.75
CA LEU A 61 8.20 1.28 5.84
C LEU A 61 9.21 1.14 4.71
N VAL A 62 9.60 -0.11 4.42
CA VAL A 62 10.49 -0.40 3.30
C VAL A 62 9.66 -0.46 2.01
N VAL A 63 10.13 0.24 0.98
CA VAL A 63 9.51 0.19 -0.35
C VAL A 63 9.79 -1.18 -0.97
N PRO A 64 8.75 -1.90 -1.48
CA PRO A 64 8.97 -3.20 -2.12
C PRO A 64 9.89 -3.08 -3.33
N ASN A 65 10.76 -4.07 -3.52
CA ASN A 65 11.83 -4.02 -4.52
C ASN A 65 11.69 -5.05 -5.65
N GLY A 66 10.61 -5.80 -5.69
CA GLY A 66 10.36 -6.79 -6.73
C GLY A 66 9.70 -6.20 -7.99
N PRO A 67 9.42 -7.04 -9.00
CA PRO A 67 8.72 -6.60 -10.21
C PRO A 67 7.35 -5.99 -9.92
N GLY A 68 6.91 -5.07 -10.75
CA GLY A 68 5.64 -4.37 -10.56
C GLY A 68 5.64 -3.57 -9.27
N LEU A 69 4.62 -3.74 -8.44
CA LEU A 69 4.56 -3.11 -7.12
C LEU A 69 5.44 -3.83 -6.07
N GLY A 70 6.05 -4.95 -6.44
CA GLY A 70 6.94 -5.70 -5.55
C GLY A 70 6.22 -6.52 -4.49
N ILE A 71 4.95 -6.79 -4.67
CA ILE A 71 4.16 -7.63 -3.75
C ILE A 71 3.53 -8.80 -4.49
N SER A 72 3.26 -9.87 -3.75
CA SER A 72 2.51 -11.04 -4.24
C SER A 72 1.24 -11.16 -3.43
N LEU A 73 0.12 -11.42 -4.10
CA LEU A 73 -1.17 -11.57 -3.43
C LEU A 73 -1.30 -12.93 -2.77
N ASN A 74 -1.81 -12.93 -1.55
CA ASN A 74 -2.28 -14.14 -0.89
C ASN A 74 -3.67 -14.46 -1.45
N LEU A 75 -3.75 -15.38 -2.41
CA LEU A 75 -4.98 -15.67 -3.12
C LEU A 75 -6.07 -16.27 -2.22
N ASP A 76 -5.70 -16.99 -1.18
CA ASP A 76 -6.68 -17.52 -0.22
C ASP A 76 -7.36 -16.39 0.54
N THR A 77 -6.59 -15.40 0.98
CA THR A 77 -7.14 -14.22 1.64
C THR A 77 -7.99 -13.39 0.68
N VAL A 78 -7.53 -13.23 -0.56
CA VAL A 78 -8.32 -12.53 -1.60
C VAL A 78 -9.67 -13.20 -1.79
N ARG A 79 -9.69 -14.54 -1.89
CA ARG A 79 -10.94 -15.30 -2.03
C ARG A 79 -11.88 -15.10 -0.84
N LYS A 80 -11.36 -15.08 0.37
CA LYS A 80 -12.15 -14.85 1.59
C LYS A 80 -12.83 -13.48 1.60
N HIS A 81 -12.21 -12.48 0.98
CA HIS A 81 -12.72 -11.12 0.92
C HIS A 81 -13.44 -10.80 -0.39
N THR A 82 -13.55 -11.77 -1.30
CA THR A 82 -14.27 -11.60 -2.55
C THR A 82 -15.76 -11.68 -2.28
N GLY A 83 -16.45 -10.59 -2.56
CA GLY A 83 -17.90 -10.55 -2.50
C GLY A 83 -18.55 -11.20 -3.72
N GLN A 84 -19.87 -11.03 -3.83
CA GLN A 84 -20.60 -11.50 -4.98
C GLN A 84 -20.10 -10.77 -6.24
N ARG A 85 -19.67 -11.53 -7.23
CA ARG A 85 -19.23 -10.97 -8.49
C ARG A 85 -20.42 -10.38 -9.26
N PHE A 86 -20.22 -9.19 -9.76
CA PHE A 86 -21.21 -8.56 -10.61
C PHE A 86 -21.38 -9.36 -11.89
N GLY A 87 -22.62 -9.77 -12.23
CA GLY A 87 -22.90 -10.59 -13.42
C GLY A 87 -22.51 -12.06 -13.30
N SER A 88 -22.03 -12.53 -12.15
CA SER A 88 -21.77 -13.96 -11.92
C SER A 88 -23.02 -14.68 -11.43
N PRO A 89 -23.23 -15.94 -11.86
CA PRO A 89 -24.34 -16.75 -11.36
C PRO A 89 -24.21 -17.06 -9.86
#